data_020a546f4d0aa981b92b13d78fbaf6af
#
_entry.id   020a546f4d0aa981b92b13d78fbaf6af
#
_cell.length_a   1.000
_cell.length_b   1.000
_cell.length_c   1.000
_cell.angle_alpha   90.00
_cell.angle_beta   90.00
_cell.angle_gamma   90.00
#
_symmetry.space_group_name_H-M   'P 1'
#
loop_
_entity.id
_entity.type
_entity.pdbx_description
1 polymer ?
#
loop_
_entity_poly.entity_id
_entity_poly.type
_entity_poly.pdbx_seq_one_letter_code
_entity_poly.pdbx_strand_id
1 'polypeptide(L)'
;MGSYLIWLGLSILPALLQAQSGIISTVAGQTPVNGAPVQGFGGDGGLAVNATLALANMVNKCDPNRFEQTSHISIDSNGNIYFADSINQRIRRIDTSGAISTVAGSGTAPATNSLCQTTSPVGDTGSATGAHLFNPSDAMVDPKGNLIVADQQNNRIRQVNSAGNITTIVGSGLHNFYSPGIPATSSPMDWPSSLAIDGAGLIYFAELHGNRIGRLEANGTLSTLAGTGFPGFNGDGRAANTATLTKPAGIAIDPSGNLLIADTGNHRVRKVSGGIVTTIAGTGQQSFCGDAGPANQACLDTPMDVKVDALGNIYIADTGNHRIRRIDASGTISTVAGTGQAGRGPDGVAATSSALNFPSAVALDANNDLYIVDWQNYLIRKVTFSAISSGGIVISSGGIVNGASFTAPVSPGSIISIFGTNLAPSTAASNGAPLLNSLSGVSVEVNGAPVPLYVVTAARSTRNCLTEQRPEQRRWWWPRIADAALRRTSRWPVPLPASSCIPVPLAPLRPTRMTHSILPIIPNRAAA
;
A
#
# COMPACT_ATOMS: atom_id res chain seq x y z
N MET A 1 -46.91 -15.72 24.34
CA MET A 1 -46.54 -14.42 23.79
C MET A 1 -45.01 -14.43 23.60
N GLY A 2 -44.56 -14.80 22.43
CA GLY A 2 -43.12 -14.91 22.14
C GLY A 2 -42.63 -13.58 21.57
N SER A 3 -41.71 -12.95 22.28
CA SER A 3 -41.00 -11.78 21.78
C SER A 3 -40.03 -12.25 20.70
N TYR A 4 -40.31 -11.98 19.44
CA TYR A 4 -39.33 -12.18 18.36
C TYR A 4 -38.37 -11.00 18.37
N LEU A 5 -37.12 -11.24 18.79
CA LEU A 5 -36.00 -10.33 18.54
C LEU A 5 -35.71 -10.38 17.03
N ILE A 6 -35.96 -9.29 16.32
CA ILE A 6 -35.40 -9.12 14.95
C ILE A 6 -33.93 -8.83 15.13
N TRP A 7 -33.07 -9.83 14.84
CA TRP A 7 -31.65 -9.65 14.73
C TRP A 7 -31.38 -9.03 13.34
N LEU A 8 -31.12 -7.71 13.30
CA LEU A 8 -30.50 -7.06 12.15
C LEU A 8 -29.00 -7.30 12.25
N GLY A 9 -28.53 -8.37 11.65
CA GLY A 9 -27.11 -8.58 11.43
C GLY A 9 -26.66 -7.69 10.26
N LEU A 10 -26.04 -6.55 10.56
CA LEU A 10 -25.31 -5.79 9.55
C LEU A 10 -23.93 -6.44 9.46
N SER A 11 -23.77 -7.41 8.57
CA SER A 11 -22.47 -7.97 8.27
C SER A 11 -21.75 -7.04 7.32
N ILE A 12 -20.84 -6.23 7.85
CA ILE A 12 -19.80 -5.62 7.04
C ILE A 12 -18.79 -6.72 6.75
N LEU A 13 -18.93 -7.36 5.59
CA LEU A 13 -17.91 -8.29 5.11
C LEU A 13 -16.55 -7.57 5.10
N PRO A 14 -15.46 -8.27 5.44
CA PRO A 14 -14.09 -7.74 5.32
C PRO A 14 -13.76 -7.20 3.91
N ALA A 15 -14.54 -7.55 2.89
CA ALA A 15 -14.49 -6.97 1.55
C ALA A 15 -14.65 -5.42 1.51
N LEU A 16 -15.23 -4.79 2.53
CA LEU A 16 -15.32 -3.33 2.64
C LEU A 16 -13.96 -2.66 2.87
N LEU A 17 -13.00 -3.36 3.46
CA LEU A 17 -11.63 -2.86 3.56
C LEU A 17 -10.88 -2.94 2.20
N GLN A 18 -11.39 -3.70 1.22
CA GLN A 18 -10.72 -3.87 -0.07
C GLN A 18 -10.97 -2.72 -1.05
N ALA A 19 -12.03 -1.97 -0.89
CA ALA A 19 -12.43 -0.92 -1.85
C ALA A 19 -12.04 0.50 -1.44
N GLN A 20 -11.24 0.69 -0.39
CA GLN A 20 -10.74 2.02 -0.04
C GLN A 20 -9.64 2.43 -1.03
N SER A 21 -10.05 3.06 -2.13
CA SER A 21 -9.15 3.85 -2.94
C SER A 21 -8.78 5.10 -2.12
N GLY A 22 -7.60 5.10 -1.51
CA GLY A 22 -7.06 6.28 -0.84
C GLY A 22 -6.84 7.41 -1.86
N ILE A 23 -6.75 8.63 -1.37
CA ILE A 23 -6.38 9.80 -2.19
C ILE A 23 -4.86 9.93 -2.18
N ILE A 24 -4.26 10.06 -3.37
CA ILE A 24 -2.81 10.21 -3.51
C ILE A 24 -2.40 11.68 -3.55
N SER A 25 -1.27 12.00 -2.92
CA SER A 25 -0.65 13.32 -2.93
C SER A 25 0.88 13.20 -2.97
N THR A 26 1.57 14.25 -3.39
CA THR A 26 3.03 14.34 -3.32
C THR A 26 3.46 14.92 -1.96
N VAL A 27 4.41 14.26 -1.30
CA VAL A 27 4.98 14.66 0.00
C VAL A 27 6.37 15.25 -0.16
N ALA A 28 7.16 14.74 -1.09
CA ALA A 28 8.48 15.28 -1.39
C ALA A 28 8.81 15.11 -2.87
N GLY A 29 9.71 15.97 -3.34
CA GLY A 29 10.13 16.01 -4.72
C GLY A 29 9.42 17.09 -5.50
N GLN A 30 10.20 17.82 -6.31
CA GLN A 30 9.70 18.96 -7.07
C GLN A 30 8.77 18.50 -8.21
N THR A 31 7.63 19.16 -8.31
CA THR A 31 6.71 19.00 -9.43
C THR A 31 7.33 19.57 -10.71
N PRO A 32 7.40 18.80 -11.80
CA PRO A 32 7.94 19.29 -13.06
C PRO A 32 7.12 20.47 -13.61
N VAL A 33 7.80 21.53 -14.04
CA VAL A 33 7.14 22.66 -14.69
C VAL A 33 6.77 22.34 -16.16
N ASN A 34 7.49 21.39 -16.79
CA ASN A 34 7.33 21.03 -18.21
C ASN A 34 7.14 19.52 -18.44
N GLY A 35 6.59 18.79 -17.44
CA GLY A 35 6.26 17.37 -17.61
C GLY A 35 7.40 16.37 -17.42
N ALA A 36 8.67 16.79 -17.46
CA ALA A 36 9.82 15.90 -17.19
C ALA A 36 10.12 15.83 -15.69
N PRO A 37 10.44 14.63 -15.14
CA PRO A 37 10.85 14.49 -13.74
C PRO A 37 12.07 15.34 -13.41
N VAL A 38 12.08 16.00 -12.25
CA VAL A 38 13.19 16.85 -11.81
C VAL A 38 14.10 16.04 -10.90
N GLN A 39 15.27 15.68 -11.42
CA GLN A 39 16.31 14.98 -10.68
C GLN A 39 17.37 15.97 -10.18
N GLY A 40 17.82 15.82 -8.93
CA GLY A 40 18.90 16.64 -8.40
C GLY A 40 18.98 16.59 -6.88
N PHE A 41 19.81 17.46 -6.32
CA PHE A 41 19.93 17.67 -4.88
C PHE A 41 19.58 19.11 -4.52
N GLY A 42 18.67 19.30 -3.58
CA GLY A 42 18.31 20.62 -3.08
C GLY A 42 17.20 20.56 -2.04
N GLY A 43 16.91 21.73 -1.47
CA GLY A 43 15.76 21.95 -0.60
C GLY A 43 15.98 21.69 0.89
N ASP A 44 17.20 21.36 1.36
CA ASP A 44 17.47 21.21 2.79
C ASP A 44 17.11 22.48 3.58
N GLY A 45 16.41 22.30 4.70
CA GLY A 45 15.87 23.37 5.53
C GLY A 45 14.54 23.95 5.05
N GLY A 46 14.06 23.57 3.87
CA GLY A 46 12.78 23.99 3.31
C GLY A 46 11.73 22.88 3.28
N LEU A 47 10.58 23.18 2.65
CA LEU A 47 9.51 22.20 2.48
C LEU A 47 9.92 21.08 1.49
N ALA A 48 9.68 19.84 1.87
CA ALA A 48 10.06 18.66 1.10
C ALA A 48 9.44 18.63 -0.31
N VAL A 49 8.23 19.17 -0.49
CA VAL A 49 7.55 19.26 -1.80
C VAL A 49 8.28 20.14 -2.81
N ASN A 50 9.18 21.00 -2.34
CA ASN A 50 10.02 21.88 -3.19
C ASN A 50 11.45 21.35 -3.36
N ALA A 51 11.78 20.23 -2.71
CA ALA A 51 13.10 19.64 -2.80
C ALA A 51 13.33 18.93 -4.14
N THR A 52 14.56 18.91 -4.60
CA THR A 52 14.97 18.03 -5.69
C THR A 52 15.59 16.75 -5.12
N LEU A 53 15.18 15.62 -5.68
CA LEU A 53 15.57 14.29 -5.23
C LEU A 53 16.24 13.52 -6.39
N ALA A 54 17.08 12.54 -6.05
CA ALA A 54 17.66 11.62 -7.00
C ALA A 54 17.65 10.20 -6.40
N LEU A 55 16.47 9.59 -6.41
CA LEU A 55 16.15 8.40 -5.65
C LEU A 55 16.87 7.16 -6.16
N ALA A 56 17.05 7.03 -7.47
CA ALA A 56 17.90 5.98 -8.02
C ALA A 56 18.26 6.16 -9.50
N ASN A 57 19.30 5.47 -9.93
CA ASN A 57 19.70 5.41 -11.32
C ASN A 57 19.59 3.97 -11.83
N MET A 58 19.13 3.81 -13.05
CA MET A 58 19.07 2.48 -13.69
C MET A 58 20.45 1.98 -14.11
N VAL A 59 21.48 2.82 -14.09
CA VAL A 59 22.82 2.46 -14.53
C VAL A 59 23.80 2.50 -13.37
N ASN A 60 24.30 1.33 -12.98
CA ASN A 60 25.40 1.23 -12.03
C ASN A 60 26.72 1.66 -12.70
N LYS A 61 27.44 2.61 -12.11
CA LYS A 61 28.77 3.02 -12.62
C LYS A 61 29.75 1.87 -12.62
N CYS A 62 29.56 0.90 -11.74
CA CYS A 62 30.47 -0.24 -11.56
C CYS A 62 30.09 -1.45 -12.42
N ASP A 63 28.84 -1.57 -12.82
CA ASP A 63 28.35 -2.57 -13.77
C ASP A 63 27.19 -1.98 -14.55
N PRO A 64 27.45 -1.43 -15.74
CA PRO A 64 26.41 -0.78 -16.56
C PRO A 64 25.30 -1.74 -17.03
N ASN A 65 25.50 -3.05 -16.87
CA ASN A 65 24.50 -4.08 -17.20
C ASN A 65 23.64 -4.48 -15.98
N ARG A 66 23.87 -3.89 -14.81
CA ARG A 66 23.12 -4.19 -13.60
C ARG A 66 22.19 -3.03 -13.22
N PHE A 67 20.90 -3.27 -13.38
CA PHE A 67 19.80 -2.40 -12.95
C PHE A 67 19.39 -2.79 -11.52
N GLU A 68 20.04 -2.25 -10.47
CA GLU A 68 19.86 -2.86 -9.15
C GLU A 68 20.08 -1.88 -7.98
N GLN A 69 19.68 -0.63 -8.14
CA GLN A 69 19.63 0.28 -7.02
C GLN A 69 18.23 0.29 -6.41
N THR A 70 18.15 0.12 -5.10
CA THR A 70 16.90 0.23 -4.34
C THR A 70 16.93 1.52 -3.54
N SER A 71 15.84 2.25 -3.52
CA SER A 71 15.60 3.34 -2.56
C SER A 71 14.44 2.95 -1.71
N HIS A 72 14.69 2.74 -0.42
CA HIS A 72 13.68 2.42 0.56
C HIS A 72 13.30 3.64 1.38
N ILE A 73 12.20 3.51 2.11
CA ILE A 73 11.59 4.53 2.95
C ILE A 73 11.15 3.91 4.27
N SER A 74 11.31 4.63 5.36
CA SER A 74 10.84 4.26 6.68
C SER A 74 10.22 5.45 7.41
N ILE A 75 9.42 5.18 8.43
CA ILE A 75 8.80 6.19 9.28
C ILE A 75 9.09 5.80 10.72
N ASP A 76 9.59 6.76 11.51
CA ASP A 76 9.84 6.53 12.93
C ASP A 76 8.55 6.72 13.77
N SER A 77 8.62 6.37 15.04
CA SER A 77 7.50 6.51 15.99
C SER A 77 7.04 7.95 16.22
N ASN A 78 7.84 8.94 15.83
CA ASN A 78 7.50 10.35 15.90
C ASN A 78 6.85 10.87 14.61
N GLY A 79 6.74 10.02 13.56
CA GLY A 79 6.19 10.39 12.27
C GLY A 79 7.19 11.05 11.32
N ASN A 80 8.49 11.06 11.64
CA ASN A 80 9.51 11.51 10.69
C ASN A 80 9.73 10.44 9.64
N ILE A 81 9.87 10.87 8.40
CA ILE A 81 10.08 10.01 7.23
C ILE A 81 11.58 10.02 6.89
N TYR A 82 12.18 8.85 6.79
CA TYR A 82 13.56 8.68 6.34
C TYR A 82 13.58 7.94 5.02
N PHE A 83 14.40 8.39 4.09
CA PHE A 83 14.54 7.72 2.80
C PHE A 83 15.95 7.87 2.22
N ALA A 84 16.30 6.92 1.38
CA ALA A 84 17.55 6.95 0.66
C ALA A 84 17.44 7.83 -0.59
N ASP A 85 18.15 8.94 -0.61
CA ASP A 85 18.38 9.80 -1.77
C ASP A 85 19.69 9.31 -2.46
N SER A 86 19.57 8.10 -3.04
CA SER A 86 20.70 7.20 -3.32
C SER A 86 21.75 7.80 -4.25
N ILE A 87 21.33 8.42 -5.37
CA ILE A 87 22.27 9.05 -6.32
C ILE A 87 22.91 10.29 -5.73
N ASN A 88 22.20 10.97 -4.84
CA ASN A 88 22.74 12.11 -4.08
C ASN A 88 23.64 11.65 -2.93
N GLN A 89 23.89 10.35 -2.75
CA GLN A 89 24.77 9.78 -1.72
C GLN A 89 24.37 10.25 -0.30
N ARG A 90 23.05 10.29 -0.01
CA ARG A 90 22.50 10.84 1.23
C ARG A 90 21.33 10.03 1.76
N ILE A 91 21.14 10.12 3.07
CA ILE A 91 19.87 9.81 3.72
C ILE A 91 19.22 11.14 4.08
N ARG A 92 17.97 11.30 3.66
CA ARG A 92 17.16 12.49 3.94
C ARG A 92 16.07 12.16 4.96
N ARG A 93 15.71 13.18 5.76
CA ARG A 93 14.59 13.12 6.70
C ARG A 93 13.61 14.22 6.37
N ILE A 94 12.32 13.87 6.37
CA ILE A 94 11.22 14.84 6.38
C ILE A 94 10.61 14.77 7.78
N ASP A 95 10.56 15.90 8.46
CA ASP A 95 9.93 15.98 9.78
C ASP A 95 8.41 16.17 9.68
N THR A 96 7.74 16.16 10.82
CA THR A 96 6.27 16.31 10.90
C THR A 96 5.75 17.69 10.47
N SER A 97 6.63 18.70 10.34
CA SER A 97 6.29 19.99 9.76
C SER A 97 6.38 19.99 8.22
N GLY A 98 6.88 18.91 7.63
CA GLY A 98 7.14 18.77 6.20
C GLY A 98 8.49 19.36 5.76
N ALA A 99 9.37 19.75 6.70
CA ALA A 99 10.69 20.23 6.36
C ALA A 99 11.65 19.06 6.08
N ILE A 100 12.47 19.20 5.03
CA ILE A 100 13.45 18.19 4.63
C ILE A 100 14.85 18.58 5.07
N SER A 101 15.64 17.57 5.46
CA SER A 101 17.05 17.75 5.86
C SER A 101 17.88 16.52 5.50
N THR A 102 19.18 16.72 5.26
CA THR A 102 20.17 15.63 5.17
C THR A 102 20.55 15.19 6.59
N VAL A 103 20.46 13.90 6.89
CA VAL A 103 20.81 13.31 8.19
C VAL A 103 22.07 12.42 8.13
N ALA A 104 22.45 11.93 6.94
CA ALA A 104 23.72 11.24 6.71
C ALA A 104 24.13 11.40 5.24
N GLY A 105 25.44 11.36 5.00
CA GLY A 105 26.04 11.44 3.67
C GLY A 105 26.46 12.85 3.27
N SER A 106 27.69 12.98 2.78
CA SER A 106 28.27 14.26 2.29
C SER A 106 27.81 14.62 0.88
N GLY A 107 27.23 13.67 0.15
CA GLY A 107 26.92 13.78 -1.28
C GLY A 107 28.07 13.44 -2.20
N THR A 108 29.20 13.03 -1.64
CA THR A 108 30.37 12.59 -2.41
C THR A 108 30.54 11.08 -2.20
N ALA A 109 30.51 10.31 -3.29
CA ALA A 109 30.84 8.89 -3.23
C ALA A 109 32.34 8.71 -2.94
N PRO A 110 32.74 7.68 -2.19
CA PRO A 110 34.13 7.40 -1.95
C PRO A 110 34.81 6.96 -3.25
N ALA A 111 36.17 7.05 -3.29
CA ALA A 111 36.94 6.48 -4.38
C ALA A 111 36.83 4.96 -4.37
N THR A 112 36.77 4.35 -5.57
CA THR A 112 36.66 2.90 -5.75
C THR A 112 37.81 2.40 -6.66
N ASN A 113 38.17 1.13 -6.49
CA ASN A 113 39.05 0.41 -7.43
C ASN A 113 38.23 -0.14 -8.63
N SER A 114 38.93 -0.84 -9.55
CA SER A 114 38.30 -1.47 -10.72
C SER A 114 37.28 -2.57 -10.37
N LEU A 115 37.28 -3.07 -9.13
CA LEU A 115 36.31 -4.05 -8.62
C LEU A 115 35.17 -3.38 -7.84
N CYS A 116 35.05 -2.04 -7.92
CA CYS A 116 34.07 -1.25 -7.17
C CYS A 116 34.14 -1.37 -5.64
N GLN A 117 35.30 -1.77 -5.13
CA GLN A 117 35.55 -1.76 -3.70
C GLN A 117 36.02 -0.36 -3.28
N THR A 118 35.47 0.13 -2.18
CA THR A 118 35.86 1.43 -1.63
C THR A 118 37.30 1.42 -1.17
N THR A 119 38.10 2.34 -1.69
CA THR A 119 39.55 2.47 -1.40
C THR A 119 39.87 3.66 -0.50
N SER A 120 38.94 4.54 -0.24
CA SER A 120 39.09 5.71 0.63
C SER A 120 38.31 5.54 1.95
N PRO A 121 38.68 6.29 3.00
CA PRO A 121 37.90 6.28 4.25
C PRO A 121 36.45 6.64 4.02
N VAL A 122 35.53 5.88 4.64
CA VAL A 122 34.07 6.11 4.56
C VAL A 122 33.55 7.07 5.62
N GLY A 123 34.43 7.65 6.45
CA GLY A 123 34.11 8.68 7.45
C GLY A 123 33.54 8.11 8.75
N ASP A 124 33.93 6.90 9.15
CA ASP A 124 33.57 6.36 10.48
C ASP A 124 34.12 7.23 11.61
N THR A 125 33.36 7.25 12.72
CA THR A 125 33.63 8.03 13.94
C THR A 125 33.48 9.56 13.82
N GLY A 126 33.18 10.06 12.61
CA GLY A 126 32.90 11.46 12.33
C GLY A 126 31.42 11.78 12.25
N SER A 127 31.12 13.05 11.88
CA SER A 127 29.75 13.49 11.63
C SER A 127 29.11 12.67 10.51
N ALA A 128 27.88 12.20 10.73
CA ALA A 128 27.15 11.45 9.73
C ALA A 128 26.93 12.21 8.41
N THR A 129 26.72 13.54 8.48
CA THR A 129 26.57 14.40 7.30
C THR A 129 27.89 14.62 6.54
N GLY A 130 29.03 14.38 7.17
CA GLY A 130 30.35 14.39 6.53
C GLY A 130 30.80 13.03 5.99
N ALA A 131 30.09 11.95 6.26
CA ALA A 131 30.44 10.61 5.84
C ALA A 131 30.27 10.41 4.33
N HIS A 132 31.11 9.56 3.75
CA HIS A 132 31.03 9.19 2.34
C HIS A 132 30.16 7.94 2.20
N LEU A 133 28.85 8.12 2.03
CA LEU A 133 27.94 7.04 1.66
C LEU A 133 28.11 6.71 0.17
N PHE A 134 27.81 5.48 -0.21
CA PHE A 134 27.85 5.08 -1.61
C PHE A 134 26.57 4.34 -2.01
N ASN A 135 25.70 5.04 -2.75
CA ASN A 135 24.36 4.58 -3.12
C ASN A 135 23.63 3.93 -1.94
N PRO A 136 23.43 4.68 -0.83
CA PRO A 136 22.68 4.13 0.29
C PRO A 136 21.30 3.70 -0.20
N SER A 137 20.80 2.57 0.31
CA SER A 137 19.54 1.96 -0.17
C SER A 137 18.41 2.04 0.83
N ASP A 138 18.71 2.04 2.13
CA ASP A 138 17.69 2.04 3.17
C ASP A 138 18.18 2.74 4.45
N ALA A 139 17.25 3.25 5.24
CA ALA A 139 17.55 3.78 6.57
C ALA A 139 16.35 3.62 7.50
N MET A 140 16.58 3.17 8.73
CA MET A 140 15.55 2.95 9.75
C MET A 140 16.02 3.44 11.11
N VAL A 141 15.12 3.92 11.94
CA VAL A 141 15.41 4.27 13.35
C VAL A 141 15.18 3.05 14.24
N ASP A 142 16.19 2.67 15.03
CA ASP A 142 16.08 1.60 16.00
C ASP A 142 15.31 2.05 17.27
N PRO A 143 14.87 1.13 18.15
CA PRO A 143 14.17 1.49 19.37
C PRO A 143 14.96 2.35 20.36
N LYS A 144 16.29 2.49 20.16
CA LYS A 144 17.16 3.35 20.97
C LYS A 144 17.32 4.76 20.38
N GLY A 145 16.70 5.01 19.20
CA GLY A 145 16.76 6.29 18.49
C GLY A 145 17.99 6.44 17.59
N ASN A 146 18.76 5.39 17.34
CA ASN A 146 19.85 5.44 16.37
C ASN A 146 19.31 5.24 14.95
N LEU A 147 19.88 5.95 13.98
CA LEU A 147 19.57 5.73 12.57
C LEU A 147 20.50 4.63 12.01
N ILE A 148 19.93 3.55 11.54
CA ILE A 148 20.62 2.44 10.89
C ILE A 148 20.52 2.64 9.39
N VAL A 149 21.66 2.57 8.68
CA VAL A 149 21.76 2.89 7.24
C VAL A 149 22.36 1.69 6.49
N ALA A 150 21.69 1.23 5.46
CA ALA A 150 22.26 0.30 4.49
C ALA A 150 23.09 1.10 3.47
N ASP A 151 24.39 1.10 3.66
CA ASP A 151 25.38 1.79 2.80
C ASP A 151 25.81 0.83 1.68
N GLN A 152 24.88 0.64 0.71
CA GLN A 152 24.81 -0.50 -0.21
C GLN A 152 26.12 -0.77 -0.95
N GLN A 153 26.64 0.19 -1.70
CA GLN A 153 27.85 -0.03 -2.49
C GLN A 153 29.15 0.10 -1.66
N ASN A 154 29.04 0.56 -0.42
CA ASN A 154 30.13 0.42 0.55
C ASN A 154 30.15 -0.96 1.22
N ASN A 155 29.17 -1.83 0.94
CA ASN A 155 29.04 -3.16 1.56
C ASN A 155 29.09 -3.09 3.08
N ARG A 156 28.31 -2.16 3.67
CA ARG A 156 28.25 -1.89 5.11
C ARG A 156 26.84 -1.58 5.58
N ILE A 157 26.60 -1.90 6.84
CA ILE A 157 25.51 -1.27 7.60
C ILE A 157 26.12 -0.32 8.60
N ARG A 158 25.65 0.92 8.59
CA ARG A 158 26.17 1.99 9.41
C ARG A 158 25.13 2.38 10.48
N GLN A 159 25.61 2.89 11.60
CA GLN A 159 24.77 3.42 12.67
C GLN A 159 25.13 4.87 12.93
N VAL A 160 24.13 5.75 12.95
CA VAL A 160 24.24 7.13 13.40
C VAL A 160 23.65 7.22 14.80
N ASN A 161 24.44 7.61 15.77
CA ASN A 161 23.99 7.76 17.15
C ASN A 161 23.30 9.11 17.40
N SER A 162 22.76 9.31 18.59
CA SER A 162 22.07 10.55 18.99
C SER A 162 22.95 11.81 18.97
N ALA A 163 24.29 11.65 18.99
CA ALA A 163 25.23 12.76 18.84
C ALA A 163 25.50 13.10 17.37
N GLY A 164 24.90 12.38 16.41
CA GLY A 164 25.10 12.57 14.98
C GLY A 164 26.40 11.98 14.44
N ASN A 165 27.08 11.11 15.19
CA ASN A 165 28.26 10.43 14.73
C ASN A 165 27.90 9.09 14.08
N ILE A 166 28.58 8.74 12.97
CA ILE A 166 28.35 7.51 12.21
C ILE A 166 29.48 6.50 12.44
N THR A 167 29.10 5.21 12.56
CA THR A 167 30.04 4.08 12.68
C THR A 167 29.55 2.89 11.88
N THR A 168 30.47 2.05 11.41
CA THR A 168 30.14 0.75 10.80
C THR A 168 29.79 -0.25 11.89
N ILE A 169 28.66 -0.93 11.77
CA ILE A 169 28.21 -1.99 12.69
C ILE A 169 28.20 -3.36 12.01
N VAL A 170 28.07 -3.44 10.70
CA VAL A 170 28.19 -4.66 9.89
C VAL A 170 28.95 -4.34 8.61
N GLY A 171 29.79 -5.27 8.18
CA GLY A 171 30.46 -5.20 6.89
C GLY A 171 31.90 -4.70 6.98
N SER A 172 32.81 -5.43 6.35
CA SER A 172 34.24 -5.04 6.19
C SER A 172 34.45 -4.09 5.01
N GLY A 173 33.43 -3.93 4.13
CA GLY A 173 33.54 -3.23 2.85
C GLY A 173 33.97 -4.13 1.69
N LEU A 174 34.30 -5.37 1.95
CA LEU A 174 34.58 -6.35 0.91
C LEU A 174 33.25 -6.93 0.37
N HIS A 175 33.22 -7.07 -0.94
CA HIS A 175 32.14 -7.68 -1.68
C HIS A 175 32.34 -9.19 -1.72
N ASN A 176 31.70 -9.92 -0.82
CA ASN A 176 31.74 -11.38 -0.73
C ASN A 176 30.70 -11.89 0.28
N PHE A 177 30.61 -13.20 0.41
CA PHE A 177 29.79 -13.86 1.41
C PHE A 177 30.48 -13.87 2.79
N TYR A 178 29.73 -13.57 3.85
CA TYR A 178 30.21 -13.75 5.21
C TYR A 178 30.17 -15.22 5.61
N SER A 179 31.09 -15.59 6.52
CA SER A 179 31.03 -16.86 7.23
C SER A 179 30.39 -16.66 8.60
N PRO A 180 29.46 -17.53 9.03
CA PRO A 180 28.87 -17.44 10.36
C PRO A 180 29.94 -17.48 11.45
N GLY A 181 29.69 -16.73 12.56
CA GLY A 181 30.54 -16.78 13.74
C GLY A 181 31.72 -15.83 13.78
N ILE A 182 32.01 -15.07 12.69
CA ILE A 182 33.01 -13.99 12.74
C ILE A 182 32.35 -12.67 13.16
N PRO A 183 33.12 -11.72 13.74
CA PRO A 183 32.60 -10.40 14.09
C PRO A 183 31.93 -9.71 12.91
N ALA A 184 30.76 -9.13 13.12
CA ALA A 184 29.97 -8.51 12.05
C ALA A 184 30.73 -7.43 11.29
N THR A 185 31.55 -6.62 11.96
CA THR A 185 32.38 -5.56 11.35
C THR A 185 33.54 -6.08 10.50
N SER A 186 33.92 -7.36 10.71
CA SER A 186 34.97 -8.03 9.93
C SER A 186 34.38 -8.89 8.79
N SER A 187 33.08 -9.05 8.77
CA SER A 187 32.37 -9.88 7.80
C SER A 187 32.22 -9.15 6.47
N PRO A 188 32.55 -9.76 5.32
CA PRO A 188 32.16 -9.19 4.04
C PRO A 188 30.66 -9.20 3.88
N MET A 189 30.11 -8.30 3.05
CA MET A 189 28.69 -8.23 2.69
C MET A 189 28.55 -8.10 1.18
N ASP A 190 27.36 -8.44 0.66
CA ASP A 190 27.10 -8.34 -0.76
C ASP A 190 25.83 -7.52 -1.05
N TRP A 191 26.03 -6.20 -1.09
CA TRP A 191 25.00 -5.19 -1.40
C TRP A 191 23.81 -5.25 -0.46
N PRO A 192 23.92 -4.79 0.79
CA PRO A 192 22.78 -4.64 1.69
C PRO A 192 21.73 -3.71 1.04
N SER A 193 20.52 -4.22 0.81
CA SER A 193 19.46 -3.50 0.08
C SER A 193 18.38 -2.96 0.98
N SER A 194 17.92 -3.73 1.95
CA SER A 194 16.84 -3.35 2.85
C SER A 194 17.11 -3.79 4.27
N LEU A 195 16.52 -3.08 5.20
CA LEU A 195 16.62 -3.29 6.64
C LEU A 195 15.25 -3.63 7.22
N ALA A 196 15.24 -4.42 8.28
CA ALA A 196 14.12 -4.55 9.20
C ALA A 196 14.66 -4.62 10.63
N ILE A 197 13.92 -4.07 11.57
CA ILE A 197 14.29 -4.06 12.99
C ILE A 197 13.10 -4.60 13.76
N ASP A 198 13.31 -5.62 14.58
CA ASP A 198 12.25 -6.18 15.40
C ASP A 198 12.05 -5.40 16.71
N GLY A 199 11.01 -5.78 17.48
CA GLY A 199 10.71 -5.12 18.75
C GLY A 199 11.80 -5.28 19.83
N ALA A 200 12.73 -6.22 19.67
CA ALA A 200 13.90 -6.39 20.54
C ALA A 200 15.10 -5.54 20.06
N GLY A 201 15.01 -4.91 18.89
CA GLY A 201 16.06 -4.09 18.30
C GLY A 201 17.11 -4.91 17.53
N LEU A 202 16.81 -6.17 17.17
CA LEU A 202 17.67 -6.95 16.29
C LEU A 202 17.53 -6.44 14.85
N ILE A 203 18.68 -6.31 14.17
CA ILE A 203 18.75 -5.77 12.82
C ILE A 203 18.82 -6.93 11.84
N TYR A 204 17.84 -6.97 10.93
CA TYR A 204 17.76 -7.87 9.80
C TYR A 204 18.13 -7.10 8.53
N PHE A 205 18.77 -7.76 7.58
CA PHE A 205 19.18 -7.14 6.32
C PHE A 205 19.07 -8.10 5.14
N ALA A 206 18.66 -7.58 4.01
CA ALA A 206 18.70 -8.31 2.74
C ALA A 206 20.03 -8.04 2.04
N GLU A 207 20.67 -9.07 1.50
CA GLU A 207 21.81 -8.96 0.61
C GLU A 207 21.35 -9.23 -0.83
N LEU A 208 21.23 -8.15 -1.62
CA LEU A 208 20.63 -8.21 -2.96
C LEU A 208 21.38 -9.19 -3.87
N HIS A 209 22.70 -9.09 -3.93
CA HIS A 209 23.55 -10.00 -4.73
C HIS A 209 23.96 -11.24 -3.95
N GLY A 210 23.99 -11.14 -2.62
CA GLY A 210 24.23 -12.26 -1.74
C GLY A 210 23.12 -13.30 -1.74
N ASN A 211 21.95 -12.99 -2.32
CA ASN A 211 20.78 -13.88 -2.38
C ASN A 211 20.44 -14.49 -1.02
N ARG A 212 20.55 -13.69 0.05
CA ARG A 212 20.35 -14.11 1.44
C ARG A 212 19.70 -13.01 2.28
N ILE A 213 19.16 -13.44 3.41
CA ILE A 213 18.74 -12.55 4.49
C ILE A 213 19.60 -12.88 5.70
N GLY A 214 20.30 -11.87 6.20
CA GLY A 214 21.12 -11.94 7.40
C GLY A 214 20.48 -11.25 8.59
N ARG A 215 21.01 -11.54 9.77
CA ARG A 215 20.67 -10.86 11.03
C ARG A 215 21.94 -10.59 11.83
N LEU A 216 22.02 -9.40 12.41
CA LEU A 216 23.03 -9.06 13.41
C LEU A 216 22.57 -9.58 14.76
N GLU A 217 23.33 -10.52 15.32
CA GLU A 217 23.06 -11.11 16.61
C GLU A 217 23.54 -10.23 17.76
N ALA A 218 22.93 -10.38 18.93
CA ALA A 218 23.28 -9.60 20.12
C ALA A 218 24.76 -9.77 20.57
N ASN A 219 25.39 -10.87 20.21
CA ASN A 219 26.81 -11.14 20.47
C ASN A 219 27.77 -10.50 19.44
N GLY A 220 27.22 -9.72 18.47
CA GLY A 220 28.00 -9.05 17.45
C GLY A 220 28.45 -9.93 16.28
N THR A 221 27.88 -11.13 16.13
CA THR A 221 28.11 -12.01 14.96
C THR A 221 26.93 -11.96 13.99
N LEU A 222 27.06 -12.60 12.83
CA LEU A 222 26.00 -12.69 11.83
C LEU A 222 25.42 -14.10 11.75
N SER A 223 24.09 -14.19 11.53
CA SER A 223 23.41 -15.42 11.15
C SER A 223 22.70 -15.28 9.82
N THR A 224 22.62 -16.38 9.05
CA THR A 224 21.80 -16.45 7.83
C THR A 224 20.43 -17.01 8.19
N LEU A 225 19.38 -16.24 7.96
CA LEU A 225 18.00 -16.63 8.26
C LEU A 225 17.32 -17.30 7.07
N ALA A 226 17.60 -16.82 5.86
CA ALA A 226 17.04 -17.36 4.63
C ALA A 226 18.03 -17.18 3.47
N GLY A 227 17.96 -18.09 2.51
CA GLY A 227 18.82 -18.06 1.33
C GLY A 227 20.12 -18.80 1.50
N THR A 228 20.53 -19.51 0.43
CA THR A 228 21.81 -20.26 0.37
C THR A 228 22.98 -19.42 -0.15
N GLY A 229 22.68 -18.23 -0.70
CA GLY A 229 23.65 -17.42 -1.45
C GLY A 229 23.62 -17.67 -2.96
N PHE A 230 23.05 -18.77 -3.42
CA PHE A 230 22.88 -19.05 -4.85
C PHE A 230 21.51 -18.60 -5.33
N PRO A 231 21.42 -17.91 -6.50
CA PRO A 231 20.15 -17.49 -7.04
C PRO A 231 19.28 -18.66 -7.48
N GLY A 232 17.97 -18.53 -7.38
CA GLY A 232 17.00 -19.54 -7.83
C GLY A 232 15.76 -19.61 -6.97
N PHE A 233 14.87 -20.53 -7.36
CA PHE A 233 13.68 -20.91 -6.60
C PHE A 233 13.62 -22.44 -6.53
N ASN A 234 13.79 -22.99 -5.34
CA ASN A 234 13.80 -24.42 -5.10
C ASN A 234 12.58 -24.93 -4.32
N GLY A 235 11.50 -24.13 -4.28
CA GLY A 235 10.19 -24.50 -3.74
C GLY A 235 9.94 -24.00 -2.32
N ASP A 236 8.79 -24.39 -1.80
CA ASP A 236 8.25 -24.03 -0.50
C ASP A 236 8.32 -25.20 0.50
N GLY A 237 8.03 -24.91 1.78
CA GLY A 237 7.94 -25.91 2.85
C GLY A 237 9.28 -26.43 3.37
N ARG A 238 10.39 -25.76 3.05
CA ARG A 238 11.74 -26.15 3.47
C ARG A 238 12.31 -25.20 4.52
N ALA A 239 13.39 -25.61 5.16
CA ALA A 239 14.14 -24.73 6.05
C ALA A 239 14.62 -23.50 5.27
N ALA A 240 14.37 -22.30 5.80
CA ALA A 240 14.59 -21.06 5.08
C ALA A 240 16.06 -20.85 4.67
N ASN A 241 17.02 -21.28 5.50
CA ASN A 241 18.45 -21.22 5.21
C ASN A 241 18.94 -22.22 4.13
N THR A 242 18.07 -23.14 3.70
CA THR A 242 18.31 -24.05 2.56
C THR A 242 17.53 -23.66 1.31
N ALA A 243 16.69 -22.63 1.40
CA ALA A 243 15.98 -22.09 0.26
C ALA A 243 16.91 -21.30 -0.65
N THR A 244 16.64 -21.29 -1.95
CA THR A 244 17.25 -20.33 -2.87
C THR A 244 16.34 -19.12 -3.02
N LEU A 245 16.93 -17.94 -2.98
CA LEU A 245 16.32 -16.65 -3.26
C LEU A 245 17.02 -16.04 -4.48
N THR A 246 16.40 -15.10 -5.14
CA THR A 246 17.03 -14.36 -6.24
C THR A 246 16.84 -12.87 -6.02
N LYS A 247 17.95 -12.17 -5.74
CA LYS A 247 17.96 -10.72 -5.55
C LYS A 247 16.86 -10.25 -4.57
N PRO A 248 16.85 -10.72 -3.32
CA PRO A 248 15.89 -10.26 -2.34
C PRO A 248 16.12 -8.77 -2.07
N ALA A 249 15.18 -7.91 -2.46
CA ALA A 249 15.36 -6.47 -2.39
C ALA A 249 14.81 -5.86 -1.11
N GLY A 250 13.59 -6.21 -0.72
CA GLY A 250 12.89 -5.66 0.44
C GLY A 250 12.51 -6.71 1.47
N ILE A 251 12.52 -6.33 2.75
CA ILE A 251 12.12 -7.19 3.87
C ILE A 251 11.24 -6.46 4.87
N ALA A 252 10.45 -7.23 5.62
CA ALA A 252 9.69 -6.75 6.76
C ALA A 252 9.54 -7.85 7.83
N ILE A 253 9.30 -7.45 9.08
CA ILE A 253 8.91 -8.34 10.17
C ILE A 253 7.42 -8.10 10.45
N ASP A 254 6.61 -9.15 10.41
CA ASP A 254 5.19 -9.05 10.74
C ASP A 254 4.98 -8.97 12.26
N PRO A 255 3.78 -8.55 12.75
CA PRO A 255 3.50 -8.45 14.18
C PRO A 255 3.66 -9.77 14.97
N SER A 256 3.70 -10.90 14.28
CA SER A 256 3.95 -12.23 14.87
C SER A 256 5.43 -12.62 14.85
N GLY A 257 6.34 -11.74 14.39
CA GLY A 257 7.78 -11.98 14.30
C GLY A 257 8.20 -12.81 13.08
N ASN A 258 7.32 -13.02 12.09
CA ASN A 258 7.70 -13.70 10.86
C ASN A 258 8.39 -12.73 9.90
N LEU A 259 9.37 -13.23 9.15
CA LEU A 259 10.09 -12.46 8.14
C LEU A 259 9.35 -12.55 6.79
N LEU A 260 9.02 -11.40 6.21
CA LEU A 260 8.54 -11.25 4.84
C LEU A 260 9.69 -10.84 3.93
N ILE A 261 9.74 -11.38 2.72
CA ILE A 261 10.85 -11.17 1.76
C ILE A 261 10.26 -10.90 0.38
N ALA A 262 10.58 -9.77 -0.21
CA ALA A 262 10.40 -9.53 -1.63
C ALA A 262 11.50 -10.29 -2.38
N ASP A 263 11.21 -11.48 -2.86
CA ASP A 263 12.10 -12.37 -3.63
C ASP A 263 12.04 -11.95 -5.10
N THR A 264 12.64 -10.78 -5.36
CA THR A 264 12.44 -9.89 -6.50
C THR A 264 12.68 -10.60 -7.83
N GLY A 265 13.82 -11.27 -7.97
CA GLY A 265 14.16 -11.97 -9.21
C GLY A 265 13.37 -13.28 -9.42
N ASN A 266 12.64 -13.75 -8.40
CA ASN A 266 11.71 -14.87 -8.52
C ASN A 266 10.26 -14.41 -8.68
N HIS A 267 9.99 -13.10 -8.76
CA HIS A 267 8.65 -12.53 -8.90
C HIS A 267 7.66 -13.03 -7.85
N ARG A 268 8.12 -13.09 -6.57
CA ARG A 268 7.37 -13.63 -5.44
C ARG A 268 7.55 -12.79 -4.17
N VAL A 269 6.60 -12.90 -3.27
CA VAL A 269 6.81 -12.54 -1.87
C VAL A 269 6.79 -13.83 -1.05
N ARG A 270 7.85 -14.00 -0.24
CA ARG A 270 8.05 -15.17 0.61
C ARG A 270 7.86 -14.80 2.08
N LYS A 271 7.42 -15.76 2.87
CA LYS A 271 7.31 -15.65 4.33
C LYS A 271 8.12 -16.76 4.99
N VAL A 272 8.92 -16.38 5.98
CA VAL A 272 9.61 -17.32 6.88
C VAL A 272 8.90 -17.31 8.22
N SER A 273 8.33 -18.44 8.58
CA SER A 273 7.63 -18.65 9.86
C SER A 273 8.13 -19.94 10.49
N GLY A 274 8.55 -19.90 11.77
CA GLY A 274 9.14 -21.07 12.43
C GLY A 274 10.35 -21.66 11.70
N GLY A 275 11.10 -20.84 10.97
CA GLY A 275 12.26 -21.28 10.17
C GLY A 275 11.91 -21.93 8.83
N ILE A 276 10.63 -22.00 8.45
CA ILE A 276 10.16 -22.59 7.19
C ILE A 276 9.75 -21.47 6.23
N VAL A 277 10.19 -21.56 4.96
CA VAL A 277 9.84 -20.59 3.91
C VAL A 277 8.65 -21.06 3.09
N THR A 278 7.73 -20.12 2.81
CA THR A 278 6.55 -20.33 1.94
C THR A 278 6.33 -19.12 1.05
N THR A 279 5.70 -19.33 -0.11
CA THR A 279 5.25 -18.25 -1.01
C THR A 279 3.87 -17.76 -0.54
N ILE A 280 3.75 -16.46 -0.27
CA ILE A 280 2.48 -15.83 0.11
C ILE A 280 1.87 -15.02 -1.03
N ALA A 281 2.66 -14.58 -2.01
CA ALA A 281 2.18 -13.93 -3.22
C ALA A 281 3.11 -14.21 -4.40
N GLY A 282 2.53 -14.22 -5.59
CA GLY A 282 3.26 -14.41 -6.83
C GLY A 282 3.39 -15.86 -7.27
N THR A 283 3.06 -16.15 -8.54
CA THR A 283 3.27 -17.47 -9.18
C THR A 283 4.70 -17.66 -9.68
N GLY A 284 5.48 -16.57 -9.75
CA GLY A 284 6.79 -16.52 -10.41
C GLY A 284 6.70 -16.17 -11.89
N GLN A 285 5.52 -15.96 -12.42
CA GLN A 285 5.34 -15.41 -13.76
C GLN A 285 5.52 -13.89 -13.71
N GLN A 286 6.46 -13.37 -14.48
CA GLN A 286 6.71 -11.94 -14.62
C GLN A 286 5.59 -11.29 -15.45
N SER A 287 4.57 -10.79 -14.79
CA SER A 287 3.41 -10.09 -15.39
C SER A 287 2.51 -9.50 -14.32
N PHE A 288 1.38 -8.92 -14.75
CA PHE A 288 0.29 -8.48 -13.88
C PHE A 288 -0.93 -9.37 -14.03
N CYS A 289 -1.38 -9.99 -12.93
CA CYS A 289 -2.63 -10.74 -12.88
C CYS A 289 -3.15 -10.89 -11.44
N GLY A 290 -4.37 -11.39 -11.30
CA GLY A 290 -4.91 -11.99 -10.07
C GLY A 290 -5.49 -11.02 -9.05
N ASP A 291 -5.77 -9.74 -9.39
CA ASP A 291 -6.51 -8.85 -8.49
C ASP A 291 -7.88 -9.44 -8.13
N ALA A 292 -8.29 -9.22 -6.87
CA ALA A 292 -9.47 -9.77 -6.23
C ALA A 292 -9.46 -11.31 -6.08
N GLY A 293 -8.31 -11.96 -6.25
CA GLY A 293 -8.11 -13.40 -6.06
C GLY A 293 -7.07 -13.72 -4.99
N PRO A 294 -6.76 -15.02 -4.80
CA PRO A 294 -5.71 -15.45 -3.87
C PRO A 294 -4.34 -14.92 -4.28
N ALA A 295 -3.60 -14.32 -3.34
CA ALA A 295 -2.33 -13.65 -3.61
C ALA A 295 -1.25 -14.61 -4.17
N ASN A 296 -1.23 -15.86 -3.72
CA ASN A 296 -0.29 -16.87 -4.21
C ASN A 296 -0.58 -17.36 -5.64
N GLN A 297 -1.73 -16.99 -6.21
CA GLN A 297 -2.10 -17.22 -7.61
C GLN A 297 -1.97 -15.97 -8.48
N ALA A 298 -1.65 -14.84 -7.90
CA ALA A 298 -1.41 -13.60 -8.63
C ALA A 298 -0.06 -13.61 -9.33
N CYS A 299 0.08 -12.81 -10.39
CA CYS A 299 1.37 -12.52 -11.00
C CYS A 299 1.92 -11.21 -10.42
N LEU A 300 3.23 -11.18 -10.21
CA LEU A 300 3.98 -9.99 -9.81
C LEU A 300 5.10 -9.76 -10.82
N ASP A 301 5.53 -8.51 -10.95
CA ASP A 301 6.70 -8.16 -11.75
C ASP A 301 7.73 -7.41 -10.92
N THR A 302 8.83 -8.09 -10.64
CA THR A 302 9.98 -7.50 -9.94
C THR A 302 9.54 -6.79 -8.65
N PRO A 303 8.86 -7.48 -7.71
CA PRO A 303 8.46 -6.87 -6.45
C PRO A 303 9.71 -6.44 -5.66
N MET A 304 9.87 -5.14 -5.38
CA MET A 304 11.09 -4.62 -4.75
C MET A 304 10.96 -4.40 -3.25
N ASP A 305 9.75 -4.20 -2.74
CA ASP A 305 9.56 -4.00 -1.30
C ASP A 305 8.27 -4.64 -0.80
N VAL A 306 8.27 -4.94 0.49
CA VAL A 306 7.14 -5.48 1.23
C VAL A 306 7.07 -4.85 2.60
N LYS A 307 5.88 -4.41 3.02
CA LYS A 307 5.62 -3.92 4.38
C LYS A 307 4.31 -4.51 4.88
N VAL A 308 4.12 -4.48 6.19
CA VAL A 308 2.93 -5.04 6.84
C VAL A 308 2.40 -4.04 7.87
N ASP A 309 1.09 -3.86 7.90
CA ASP A 309 0.43 -3.03 8.91
C ASP A 309 0.12 -3.83 10.19
N ALA A 310 -0.35 -3.14 11.22
CA ALA A 310 -0.71 -3.74 12.50
C ALA A 310 -1.90 -4.73 12.41
N LEU A 311 -2.69 -4.66 11.35
CA LEU A 311 -3.82 -5.56 11.07
C LEU A 311 -3.39 -6.80 10.29
N GLY A 312 -2.11 -6.88 9.87
CA GLY A 312 -1.56 -7.97 9.08
C GLY A 312 -1.80 -7.85 7.58
N ASN A 313 -2.30 -6.71 7.07
CA ASN A 313 -2.33 -6.48 5.63
C ASN A 313 -0.89 -6.25 5.12
N ILE A 314 -0.57 -6.85 3.98
CA ILE A 314 0.75 -6.80 3.39
C ILE A 314 0.71 -5.93 2.14
N TYR A 315 1.58 -4.92 2.09
CA TYR A 315 1.72 -4.02 0.96
C TYR A 315 2.98 -4.37 0.18
N ILE A 316 2.87 -4.42 -1.14
CA ILE A 316 3.93 -4.86 -2.05
C ILE A 316 4.15 -3.76 -3.09
N ALA A 317 5.38 -3.30 -3.22
CA ALA A 317 5.80 -2.50 -4.37
C ALA A 317 5.98 -3.45 -5.58
N ASP A 318 4.94 -3.58 -6.39
CA ASP A 318 4.91 -4.40 -7.62
C ASP A 318 5.48 -3.57 -8.77
N THR A 319 6.80 -3.37 -8.69
CA THR A 319 7.59 -2.30 -9.33
C THR A 319 7.48 -2.32 -10.85
N GLY A 320 7.70 -3.49 -11.48
CA GLY A 320 7.61 -3.64 -12.93
C GLY A 320 6.19 -3.48 -13.46
N ASN A 321 5.18 -3.68 -12.60
CA ASN A 321 3.78 -3.45 -12.93
C ASN A 321 3.31 -2.03 -12.62
N HIS A 322 4.19 -1.14 -12.16
CA HIS A 322 3.87 0.26 -11.82
C HIS A 322 2.69 0.41 -10.86
N ARG A 323 2.64 -0.46 -9.82
CA ARG A 323 1.54 -0.55 -8.86
C ARG A 323 2.03 -0.82 -7.45
N ILE A 324 1.18 -0.45 -6.49
CA ILE A 324 1.26 -1.00 -5.14
C ILE A 324 0.08 -1.96 -4.97
N ARG A 325 0.40 -3.19 -4.54
CA ARG A 325 -0.58 -4.23 -4.27
C ARG A 325 -0.74 -4.42 -2.77
N ARG A 326 -1.92 -4.81 -2.32
CA ARG A 326 -2.19 -5.15 -0.93
C ARG A 326 -2.79 -6.54 -0.83
N ILE A 327 -2.28 -7.35 0.10
CA ILE A 327 -2.88 -8.61 0.51
C ILE A 327 -3.60 -8.33 1.83
N ASP A 328 -4.86 -8.66 1.91
CA ASP A 328 -5.64 -8.54 3.14
C ASP A 328 -5.54 -9.78 4.04
N ALA A 329 -6.16 -9.72 5.23
CA ALA A 329 -6.16 -10.83 6.18
C ALA A 329 -6.80 -12.13 5.64
N SER A 330 -7.62 -12.05 4.58
CA SER A 330 -8.19 -13.22 3.91
C SER A 330 -7.22 -13.87 2.91
N GLY A 331 -6.08 -13.24 2.62
CA GLY A 331 -5.12 -13.66 1.60
C GLY A 331 -5.49 -13.18 0.19
N THR A 332 -6.46 -12.26 0.06
CA THR A 332 -6.86 -11.69 -1.23
C THR A 332 -5.96 -10.51 -1.59
N ILE A 333 -5.46 -10.49 -2.84
CA ILE A 333 -4.62 -9.40 -3.35
C ILE A 333 -5.44 -8.40 -4.16
N SER A 334 -5.10 -7.12 -4.03
CA SER A 334 -5.72 -6.03 -4.80
C SER A 334 -4.73 -4.91 -5.08
N THR A 335 -4.93 -4.15 -6.16
CA THR A 335 -4.19 -2.92 -6.41
C THR A 335 -4.75 -1.79 -5.53
N VAL A 336 -3.86 -1.07 -4.82
CA VAL A 336 -4.22 0.07 -3.95
C VAL A 336 -3.68 1.41 -4.46
N ALA A 337 -2.66 1.41 -5.32
CA ALA A 337 -2.17 2.60 -6.00
C ALA A 337 -1.53 2.23 -7.34
N GLY A 338 -1.53 3.16 -8.29
CA GLY A 338 -0.98 2.98 -9.63
C GLY A 338 -1.98 2.44 -10.64
N THR A 339 -1.90 2.94 -11.88
CA THR A 339 -2.75 2.50 -12.99
C THR A 339 -2.17 1.31 -13.74
N GLY A 340 -0.87 1.02 -13.54
CA GLY A 340 -0.09 0.06 -14.33
C GLY A 340 0.53 0.65 -15.60
N GLN A 341 0.30 1.92 -15.87
CA GLN A 341 1.03 2.64 -16.91
C GLN A 341 2.15 3.43 -16.23
N ALA A 342 3.36 3.32 -16.77
CA ALA A 342 4.48 4.13 -16.32
C ALA A 342 4.20 5.62 -16.55
N GLY A 343 4.41 6.43 -15.54
CA GLY A 343 4.24 7.88 -15.66
C GLY A 343 3.95 8.54 -14.33
N ARG A 344 3.78 9.85 -14.36
CA ARG A 344 3.37 10.64 -13.22
C ARG A 344 1.89 10.96 -13.31
N GLY A 345 1.09 10.36 -12.43
CA GLY A 345 -0.32 10.69 -12.29
C GLY A 345 -0.56 11.95 -11.43
N PRO A 346 -1.75 12.57 -11.54
CA PRO A 346 -2.10 13.75 -10.76
C PRO A 346 -2.25 13.45 -9.27
N ASP A 347 -2.11 14.51 -8.45
CA ASP A 347 -2.47 14.52 -7.04
C ASP A 347 -3.96 14.81 -6.83
N GLY A 348 -4.49 14.48 -5.65
CA GLY A 348 -5.88 14.75 -5.27
C GLY A 348 -6.91 13.80 -5.89
N VAL A 349 -6.47 12.74 -6.55
CA VAL A 349 -7.34 11.72 -7.15
C VAL A 349 -7.22 10.38 -6.41
N ALA A 350 -8.10 9.45 -6.73
CA ALA A 350 -7.98 8.07 -6.25
C ALA A 350 -6.60 7.50 -6.63
N ALA A 351 -5.89 6.89 -5.68
CA ALA A 351 -4.53 6.40 -5.91
C ALA A 351 -4.44 5.36 -7.03
N THR A 352 -5.50 4.56 -7.23
CA THR A 352 -5.63 3.61 -8.34
C THR A 352 -5.86 4.27 -9.71
N SER A 353 -6.19 5.57 -9.73
CA SER A 353 -6.35 6.37 -10.95
C SER A 353 -5.13 7.27 -11.25
N SER A 354 -4.11 7.24 -10.39
CA SER A 354 -2.87 8.02 -10.54
C SER A 354 -1.74 7.09 -10.98
N ALA A 355 -1.09 7.39 -12.10
CA ALA A 355 0.04 6.61 -12.58
C ALA A 355 1.25 6.76 -11.64
N LEU A 356 2.00 5.68 -11.48
CA LEU A 356 3.30 5.61 -10.82
C LEU A 356 4.37 5.20 -11.83
N ASN A 357 5.63 5.46 -11.51
CA ASN A 357 6.73 5.09 -12.40
C ASN A 357 7.80 4.31 -11.66
N PHE A 358 7.75 2.98 -11.77
CA PHE A 358 8.59 2.04 -11.05
C PHE A 358 8.60 2.31 -9.53
N PRO A 359 7.45 2.20 -8.81
CA PRO A 359 7.45 2.39 -7.36
C PRO A 359 8.35 1.33 -6.71
N SER A 360 9.41 1.77 -6.00
CA SER A 360 10.43 0.87 -5.47
C SER A 360 10.21 0.45 -4.03
N ALA A 361 9.55 1.29 -3.24
CA ALA A 361 9.37 1.02 -1.81
C ALA A 361 8.09 1.62 -1.25
N VAL A 362 7.69 1.10 -0.10
CA VAL A 362 6.52 1.53 0.64
C VAL A 362 6.83 1.66 2.14
N ALA A 363 6.12 2.54 2.82
CA ALA A 363 6.10 2.64 4.28
C ALA A 363 4.67 2.98 4.76
N LEU A 364 4.38 2.68 6.01
CA LEU A 364 3.10 2.98 6.64
C LEU A 364 3.33 3.85 7.87
N ASP A 365 2.52 4.88 8.06
CA ASP A 365 2.51 5.65 9.29
C ASP A 365 1.53 5.06 10.33
N ALA A 366 1.48 5.65 11.51
CA ALA A 366 0.60 5.20 12.59
C ALA A 366 -0.90 5.27 12.24
N ASN A 367 -1.28 6.03 11.21
CA ASN A 367 -2.65 6.12 10.71
C ASN A 367 -2.93 5.09 9.61
N ASN A 368 -1.96 4.23 9.27
CA ASN A 368 -1.93 3.36 8.12
C ASN A 368 -1.98 4.10 6.76
N ASP A 369 -1.61 5.39 6.73
CA ASP A 369 -1.39 6.06 5.46
C ASP A 369 -0.14 5.48 4.78
N LEU A 370 -0.24 5.23 3.48
CA LEU A 370 0.79 4.57 2.71
C LEU A 370 1.69 5.59 2.01
N TYR A 371 2.98 5.53 2.28
CA TYR A 371 4.01 6.30 1.58
C TYR A 371 4.68 5.44 0.53
N ILE A 372 4.98 6.02 -0.62
CA ILE A 372 5.48 5.33 -1.82
C ILE A 372 6.69 6.09 -2.35
N VAL A 373 7.79 5.39 -2.55
CA VAL A 373 8.92 5.90 -3.35
C VAL A 373 8.55 5.72 -4.83
N ASP A 374 8.09 6.78 -5.46
CA ASP A 374 7.76 6.83 -6.90
C ASP A 374 9.04 7.12 -7.69
N TRP A 375 9.82 6.08 -7.83
CA TRP A 375 11.26 6.07 -8.06
C TRP A 375 11.71 6.88 -9.28
N GLN A 376 11.19 6.59 -10.46
CA GLN A 376 11.57 7.29 -11.70
C GLN A 376 10.87 8.63 -11.88
N ASN A 377 9.90 8.95 -11.02
CA ASN A 377 9.35 10.30 -10.93
C ASN A 377 10.13 11.18 -9.94
N TYR A 378 11.09 10.62 -9.18
CA TYR A 378 11.85 11.28 -8.11
C TYR A 378 10.95 11.94 -7.07
N LEU A 379 9.88 11.25 -6.69
CA LEU A 379 8.87 11.73 -5.75
C LEU A 379 8.68 10.76 -4.59
N ILE A 380 8.34 11.30 -3.42
CA ILE A 380 7.68 10.54 -2.36
C ILE A 380 6.20 10.88 -2.42
N ARG A 381 5.36 9.87 -2.64
CA ARG A 381 3.89 10.01 -2.70
C ARG A 381 3.27 9.47 -1.41
N LYS A 382 2.14 10.01 -1.04
CA LYS A 382 1.34 9.54 0.09
C LYS A 382 -0.06 9.17 -0.39
N VAL A 383 -0.55 8.01 0.01
CA VAL A 383 -1.95 7.62 -0.14
C VAL A 383 -2.60 7.70 1.22
N THR A 384 -3.49 8.66 1.40
CA THR A 384 -4.30 8.78 2.61
C THR A 384 -5.55 7.95 2.44
N PHE A 385 -5.64 6.87 3.18
CA PHE A 385 -6.87 6.11 3.27
C PHE A 385 -7.81 6.87 4.19
N SER A 386 -8.96 7.29 3.68
CA SER A 386 -9.98 7.88 4.56
C SER A 386 -10.21 6.89 5.69
N ALA A 387 -9.90 7.28 6.91
CA ALA A 387 -10.26 6.47 8.06
C ALA A 387 -11.76 6.16 7.91
N ILE A 388 -12.11 4.88 7.86
CA ILE A 388 -13.45 4.51 8.29
C ILE A 388 -13.45 5.02 9.73
N SER A 389 -14.14 6.14 9.96
CA SER A 389 -14.26 6.65 11.32
C SER A 389 -14.64 5.42 12.15
N SER A 390 -13.86 5.13 13.20
CA SER A 390 -14.11 4.03 14.14
C SER A 390 -15.44 4.18 14.92
N GLY A 391 -16.24 5.19 14.56
CA GLY A 391 -17.65 5.25 14.85
C GLY A 391 -18.33 4.15 14.08
N GLY A 392 -18.64 3.05 14.74
CA GLY A 392 -19.40 1.95 14.17
C GLY A 392 -20.64 2.46 13.46
N ILE A 393 -21.16 1.70 12.50
CA ILE A 393 -22.45 2.01 11.87
C ILE A 393 -23.48 2.18 12.96
N VAL A 394 -24.05 3.38 13.03
CA VAL A 394 -25.10 3.71 13.99
C VAL A 394 -26.38 3.94 13.21
N ILE A 395 -27.35 3.06 13.41
CA ILE A 395 -28.73 3.30 12.93
C ILE A 395 -29.39 4.24 13.93
N SER A 396 -29.88 5.38 13.43
CA SER A 396 -30.59 6.36 14.26
C SER A 396 -31.81 5.74 14.94
N SER A 397 -32.16 6.16 16.14
CA SER A 397 -33.39 5.73 16.80
C SER A 397 -34.57 6.02 15.88
N GLY A 398 -35.37 4.97 15.54
CA GLY A 398 -36.43 5.07 14.53
C GLY A 398 -35.90 5.19 13.08
N GLY A 399 -34.64 4.90 12.83
CA GLY A 399 -34.00 5.05 11.52
C GLY A 399 -34.36 3.97 10.50
N ILE A 400 -35.21 3.01 10.81
CA ILE A 400 -35.77 2.06 9.86
C ILE A 400 -37.25 2.39 9.66
N VAL A 401 -37.56 2.84 8.47
CA VAL A 401 -38.93 3.29 8.14
C VAL A 401 -39.37 2.73 6.78
N ASN A 402 -40.67 2.74 6.53
CA ASN A 402 -41.23 2.47 5.21
C ASN A 402 -40.69 3.51 4.21
N GLY A 403 -40.14 3.08 3.09
CA GLY A 403 -39.50 3.96 2.10
C GLY A 403 -40.46 4.93 1.41
N ALA A 404 -41.76 4.62 1.37
CA ALA A 404 -42.75 5.45 0.74
C ALA A 404 -43.37 6.47 1.71
N SER A 405 -43.61 6.07 2.96
CA SER A 405 -44.27 6.93 3.97
C SER A 405 -43.29 7.58 4.95
N PHE A 406 -42.05 7.10 5.01
CA PHE A 406 -41.06 7.48 6.02
C PHE A 406 -41.52 7.32 7.47
N THR A 407 -42.45 6.37 7.71
CA THR A 407 -43.01 6.07 9.04
C THR A 407 -42.78 4.61 9.44
N ALA A 408 -42.81 4.35 10.72
CA ALA A 408 -42.88 3.00 11.29
C ALA A 408 -44.33 2.71 11.74
N PRO A 409 -44.76 1.43 11.76
CA PRO A 409 -44.03 0.21 11.49
C PRO A 409 -43.89 -0.12 9.99
N VAL A 410 -42.89 -0.99 9.68
CA VAL A 410 -42.65 -1.50 8.32
C VAL A 410 -43.48 -2.77 8.12
N SER A 411 -44.22 -2.86 7.02
CA SER A 411 -45.02 -4.04 6.66
C SER A 411 -44.21 -5.00 5.78
N PRO A 412 -44.49 -6.31 5.81
CA PRO A 412 -43.89 -7.26 4.86
C PRO A 412 -44.07 -6.82 3.41
N GLY A 413 -42.99 -6.90 2.61
CA GLY A 413 -43.00 -6.48 1.21
C GLY A 413 -42.85 -4.98 0.97
N SER A 414 -42.68 -4.18 2.01
CA SER A 414 -42.40 -2.74 1.88
C SER A 414 -40.94 -2.50 1.51
N ILE A 415 -40.70 -1.46 0.71
CA ILE A 415 -39.37 -0.87 0.57
C ILE A 415 -39.05 -0.15 1.88
N ILE A 416 -37.85 -0.36 2.41
CA ILE A 416 -37.43 0.26 3.65
C ILE A 416 -36.34 1.31 3.37
N SER A 417 -36.38 2.38 4.16
CA SER A 417 -35.29 3.36 4.23
C SER A 417 -34.58 3.22 5.58
N ILE A 418 -33.24 3.18 5.54
CA ILE A 418 -32.41 3.08 6.73
C ILE A 418 -31.65 4.40 6.89
N PHE A 419 -31.75 5.03 8.05
CA PHE A 419 -31.07 6.27 8.42
C PHE A 419 -30.08 6.01 9.55
N GLY A 420 -28.91 6.60 9.44
CA GLY A 420 -27.85 6.46 10.44
C GLY A 420 -26.62 7.23 10.04
N THR A 421 -25.54 7.02 10.79
CA THR A 421 -24.21 7.54 10.48
C THR A 421 -23.29 6.40 10.03
N ASN A 422 -22.34 6.71 9.18
CA ASN A 422 -21.36 5.74 8.64
C ASN A 422 -22.00 4.56 7.88
N LEU A 423 -23.16 4.76 7.26
CA LEU A 423 -23.90 3.70 6.56
C LEU A 423 -23.19 3.24 5.26
N ALA A 424 -22.43 4.12 4.62
CA ALA A 424 -21.68 3.81 3.41
C ALA A 424 -20.43 4.68 3.28
N PRO A 425 -19.33 4.16 2.69
CA PRO A 425 -18.11 4.94 2.44
C PRO A 425 -18.27 5.96 1.30
N SER A 426 -19.15 5.69 0.35
CA SER A 426 -19.45 6.56 -0.80
C SER A 426 -20.89 6.41 -1.25
N THR A 427 -21.37 7.38 -2.03
CA THR A 427 -22.68 7.29 -2.67
C THR A 427 -22.61 6.37 -3.89
N ALA A 428 -23.48 5.37 -3.94
CA ALA A 428 -23.65 4.48 -5.08
C ALA A 428 -25.13 4.16 -5.30
N ALA A 429 -25.50 3.91 -6.56
CA ALA A 429 -26.84 3.51 -6.96
C ALA A 429 -26.77 2.29 -7.88
N SER A 430 -27.77 1.43 -7.83
CA SER A 430 -27.92 0.32 -8.77
C SER A 430 -28.39 0.85 -10.13
N ASN A 431 -27.71 0.48 -11.20
CA ASN A 431 -27.95 1.00 -12.56
C ASN A 431 -28.98 0.17 -13.36
N GLY A 432 -29.76 -0.69 -12.69
CA GLY A 432 -30.76 -1.50 -13.39
C GLY A 432 -31.22 -2.73 -12.62
N ALA A 433 -32.04 -3.56 -13.25
CA ALA A 433 -32.49 -4.85 -12.71
C ALA A 433 -31.67 -6.01 -13.35
N PRO A 434 -31.29 -7.05 -12.57
CA PRO A 434 -31.63 -7.23 -11.16
C PRO A 434 -30.84 -6.29 -10.24
N LEU A 435 -31.47 -5.86 -9.13
CA LEU A 435 -30.81 -5.03 -8.13
C LEU A 435 -29.68 -5.80 -7.45
N LEU A 436 -28.61 -5.11 -7.13
CA LEU A 436 -27.46 -5.69 -6.45
C LEU A 436 -27.74 -5.89 -4.95
N ASN A 437 -27.31 -7.02 -4.39
CA ASN A 437 -27.36 -7.28 -2.95
C ASN A 437 -26.26 -6.55 -2.17
N SER A 438 -25.35 -5.88 -2.89
CA SER A 438 -24.30 -5.04 -2.32
C SER A 438 -24.03 -3.85 -3.22
N LEU A 439 -23.93 -2.65 -2.63
CA LEU A 439 -23.56 -1.40 -3.30
C LEU A 439 -22.49 -0.69 -2.49
N SER A 440 -21.40 -0.29 -3.15
CA SER A 440 -20.28 0.40 -2.49
C SER A 440 -19.79 -0.34 -1.23
N GLY A 441 -19.79 -1.69 -1.27
CA GLY A 441 -19.39 -2.55 -0.16
C GLY A 441 -20.41 -2.63 0.99
N VAL A 442 -21.59 -2.04 0.87
CA VAL A 442 -22.68 -2.16 1.85
C VAL A 442 -23.62 -3.27 1.42
N SER A 443 -23.93 -4.18 2.33
CA SER A 443 -25.01 -5.15 2.20
C SER A 443 -25.93 -5.07 3.42
N VAL A 444 -27.21 -5.38 3.21
CA VAL A 444 -28.21 -5.42 4.28
C VAL A 444 -28.86 -6.79 4.25
N GLU A 445 -28.98 -7.41 5.39
CA GLU A 445 -29.67 -8.68 5.57
C GLU A 445 -30.86 -8.51 6.51
N VAL A 446 -31.95 -9.17 6.19
CA VAL A 446 -33.13 -9.26 7.06
C VAL A 446 -33.37 -10.74 7.36
N ASN A 447 -33.26 -11.12 8.63
CA ASN A 447 -33.36 -12.52 9.08
C ASN A 447 -32.39 -13.47 8.34
N GLY A 448 -31.15 -13.01 8.11
CA GLY A 448 -30.13 -13.78 7.43
C GLY A 448 -30.25 -13.89 5.92
N ALA A 449 -31.23 -13.21 5.31
CA ALA A 449 -31.39 -13.15 3.86
C ALA A 449 -30.93 -11.78 3.33
N PRO A 450 -30.05 -11.72 2.32
CA PRO A 450 -29.60 -10.46 1.73
C PRO A 450 -30.75 -9.78 1.00
N VAL A 451 -30.87 -8.45 1.20
CA VAL A 451 -31.90 -7.63 0.53
C VAL A 451 -31.26 -6.75 -0.54
N PRO A 452 -31.91 -6.65 -1.72
CA PRO A 452 -31.40 -5.80 -2.80
C PRO A 452 -31.36 -4.32 -2.42
N LEU A 453 -30.33 -3.61 -2.85
CA LEU A 453 -30.09 -2.19 -2.58
C LEU A 453 -30.31 -1.34 -3.83
N TYR A 454 -31.04 -0.23 -3.69
CA TYR A 454 -31.25 0.75 -4.76
C TYR A 454 -30.18 1.85 -4.76
N VAL A 455 -29.97 2.45 -3.61
CA VAL A 455 -29.03 3.55 -3.41
C VAL A 455 -28.43 3.47 -2.01
N VAL A 456 -27.15 3.74 -1.89
CA VAL A 456 -26.47 4.03 -0.63
C VAL A 456 -25.82 5.40 -0.74
N THR A 457 -25.80 6.18 0.34
CA THR A 457 -25.24 7.52 0.34
C THR A 457 -24.25 7.71 1.47
N ALA A 458 -23.15 8.42 1.17
CA ALA A 458 -22.07 8.75 2.10
C ALA A 458 -22.26 10.13 2.77
N ALA A 459 -23.49 10.66 2.82
CA ALA A 459 -23.71 12.02 3.33
C ALA A 459 -23.28 12.17 4.80
N ARG A 460 -22.53 13.23 5.11
CA ARG A 460 -22.13 13.63 6.47
C ARG A 460 -23.27 14.24 7.30
N SER A 461 -24.51 14.25 6.80
CA SER A 461 -25.65 14.77 7.54
C SER A 461 -26.29 13.68 8.40
N THR A 462 -26.96 14.06 9.48
CA THR A 462 -27.63 13.19 10.44
C THR A 462 -28.75 12.33 9.84
N ARG A 463 -28.95 12.36 8.53
CA ARG A 463 -29.94 11.56 7.80
C ARG A 463 -29.40 11.14 6.43
N ASN A 464 -29.05 9.88 6.27
CA ASN A 464 -28.83 9.26 4.96
C ASN A 464 -30.12 8.61 4.51
N CYS A 465 -30.54 8.86 3.28
CA CYS A 465 -31.81 8.36 2.74
C CYS A 465 -31.56 7.35 1.62
N LEU A 466 -32.25 6.23 1.66
CA LEU A 466 -32.38 5.29 0.57
C LEU A 466 -33.70 5.59 -0.15
N THR A 467 -33.67 6.17 -1.36
CA THR A 467 -34.86 6.59 -2.10
C THR A 467 -35.08 5.81 -3.39
N GLU A 468 -36.36 5.62 -3.72
CA GLU A 468 -36.90 4.86 -4.84
C GLU A 468 -37.09 5.71 -6.11
N GLN A 469 -36.95 5.08 -7.31
CA GLN A 469 -37.70 5.44 -8.52
C GLN A 469 -38.65 4.30 -8.87
N ARG A 470 -39.93 4.60 -9.06
CA ARG A 470 -40.96 3.62 -9.45
C ARG A 470 -40.66 3.04 -10.82
N PRO A 471 -40.63 1.70 -11.01
CA PRO A 471 -40.99 1.09 -12.28
C PRO A 471 -42.46 0.70 -12.29
N GLU A 472 -43.13 0.98 -13.42
CA GLU A 472 -44.44 0.44 -13.70
C GLU A 472 -44.45 -1.09 -13.67
N GLN A 473 -45.38 -1.61 -12.90
CA GLN A 473 -45.94 -2.95 -12.85
C GLN A 473 -45.10 -4.11 -13.41
N ARG A 474 -44.39 -4.80 -12.53
CA ARG A 474 -44.21 -6.25 -12.62
C ARG A 474 -44.26 -6.86 -11.22
N ARG A 475 -45.14 -7.87 -11.03
CA ARG A 475 -45.28 -8.66 -9.81
C ARG A 475 -44.00 -9.45 -9.59
N TRP A 476 -43.31 -9.17 -8.52
CA TRP A 476 -42.15 -9.95 -8.09
C TRP A 476 -42.58 -10.92 -6.99
N TRP A 477 -42.17 -12.16 -7.12
CA TRP A 477 -42.38 -13.21 -6.13
C TRP A 477 -41.41 -13.00 -4.97
N TRP A 478 -41.95 -12.67 -3.81
CA TRP A 478 -41.28 -12.79 -2.53
C TRP A 478 -41.74 -14.07 -1.85
N PRO A 479 -40.82 -14.85 -1.16
CA PRO A 479 -41.30 -15.88 -0.25
C PRO A 479 -42.16 -15.21 0.82
N ARG A 480 -43.37 -15.75 1.06
CA ARG A 480 -44.25 -15.30 2.13
C ARG A 480 -43.52 -15.48 3.46
N ILE A 481 -43.13 -14.36 4.10
CA ILE A 481 -42.77 -14.34 5.50
C ILE A 481 -44.09 -14.24 6.26
N ALA A 482 -44.46 -15.33 6.95
CA ALA A 482 -45.66 -15.41 7.73
C ALA A 482 -45.56 -14.46 8.94
N ASP A 483 -46.63 -13.68 9.11
CA ASP A 483 -47.10 -12.92 10.26
C ASP A 483 -46.10 -12.67 11.42
N ALA A 484 -45.58 -11.45 11.51
CA ALA A 484 -45.14 -10.87 12.77
C ALA A 484 -45.76 -9.50 13.00
N ALA A 485 -46.86 -9.48 13.75
CA ALA A 485 -47.54 -8.25 14.18
C ALA A 485 -46.72 -7.59 15.31
N LEU A 486 -46.18 -6.42 15.05
CA LEU A 486 -45.62 -5.55 16.07
C LEU A 486 -46.73 -4.73 16.75
N ARG A 487 -47.10 -5.10 17.96
CA ARG A 487 -47.88 -4.20 18.83
C ARG A 487 -46.91 -3.41 19.71
N ARG A 488 -46.94 -2.08 19.60
CA ARG A 488 -46.37 -1.18 20.61
C ARG A 488 -47.47 -0.27 21.16
N THR A 489 -47.60 -0.30 22.47
CA THR A 489 -48.28 0.73 23.27
C THR A 489 -47.19 1.65 23.84
N SER A 490 -47.05 2.87 23.35
CA SER A 490 -46.54 4.01 24.11
C SER A 490 -46.88 5.33 23.39
N ARG A 491 -47.43 6.28 24.15
CA ARG A 491 -47.84 7.61 23.73
C ARG A 491 -46.61 8.44 23.36
N TRP A 492 -46.66 9.11 22.21
CA TRP A 492 -45.67 10.10 21.77
C TRP A 492 -46.30 11.50 21.73
N PRO A 493 -45.53 12.55 22.03
CA PRO A 493 -45.96 13.92 21.82
C PRO A 493 -45.90 14.32 20.33
N VAL A 494 -46.68 15.33 20.00
CA VAL A 494 -47.04 15.91 18.71
C VAL A 494 -45.82 16.17 17.81
N PRO A 495 -45.89 15.89 16.49
CA PRO A 495 -44.80 16.13 15.55
C PRO A 495 -44.68 17.61 15.19
N LEU A 496 -43.44 18.10 15.14
CA LEU A 496 -43.07 19.37 14.50
C LEU A 496 -43.23 19.25 12.97
N PRO A 497 -43.61 20.33 12.27
CA PRO A 497 -43.94 20.28 10.86
C PRO A 497 -42.70 19.97 9.98
N ALA A 498 -42.94 19.14 8.96
CA ALA A 498 -42.00 18.82 7.90
C ALA A 498 -41.64 20.08 7.11
N SER A 499 -40.41 20.52 7.20
CA SER A 499 -39.87 21.52 6.30
C SER A 499 -38.72 20.94 5.47
N SER A 500 -39.03 20.87 4.18
CA SER A 500 -38.16 20.95 3.00
C SER A 500 -37.17 19.82 2.73
N CYS A 501 -37.68 18.78 2.07
CA CYS A 501 -36.95 18.25 0.92
C CYS A 501 -37.39 19.06 -0.31
N ILE A 502 -36.56 19.95 -0.81
CA ILE A 502 -36.82 20.66 -2.06
C ILE A 502 -36.49 19.70 -3.20
N PRO A 503 -37.42 19.37 -4.10
CA PRO A 503 -37.11 18.62 -5.30
C PRO A 503 -36.33 19.53 -6.26
N VAL A 504 -35.16 19.09 -6.70
CA VAL A 504 -34.45 19.71 -7.83
C VAL A 504 -35.26 19.40 -9.10
N PRO A 505 -35.71 20.38 -9.87
CA PRO A 505 -36.45 20.12 -11.11
C PRO A 505 -35.51 19.55 -12.18
N LEU A 506 -35.85 18.36 -12.68
CA LEU A 506 -35.26 17.80 -13.89
C LEU A 506 -35.76 18.59 -15.11
N ALA A 507 -34.83 19.16 -15.86
CA ALA A 507 -35.12 19.76 -17.15
C ALA A 507 -35.64 18.69 -18.15
N PRO A 508 -36.61 19.01 -19.02
CA PRO A 508 -37.17 18.03 -19.94
C PRO A 508 -36.18 17.73 -21.06
N LEU A 509 -35.85 16.46 -21.24
CA LEU A 509 -35.12 15.94 -22.40
C LEU A 509 -36.01 16.07 -23.65
N ARG A 510 -35.55 16.85 -24.63
CA ARG A 510 -36.14 16.89 -25.98
C ARG A 510 -35.80 15.60 -26.74
N PRO A 511 -36.74 15.03 -27.50
CA PRO A 511 -36.45 13.87 -28.33
C PRO A 511 -35.66 14.30 -29.58
N THR A 512 -34.45 13.78 -29.72
CA THR A 512 -33.68 13.88 -31.00
C THR A 512 -34.14 12.76 -31.94
N ARG A 513 -34.63 13.15 -33.12
CA ARG A 513 -34.95 12.27 -34.25
C ARG A 513 -33.67 11.59 -34.75
N MET A 514 -33.69 10.27 -34.80
CA MET A 514 -32.72 9.49 -35.58
C MET A 514 -33.04 9.64 -37.06
N THR A 515 -32.15 10.24 -37.83
CA THR A 515 -32.12 10.11 -39.29
C THR A 515 -31.09 9.03 -39.65
N HIS A 516 -31.57 7.97 -40.28
CA HIS A 516 -30.74 6.97 -40.93
C HIS A 516 -30.06 7.58 -42.16
N SER A 517 -28.73 7.54 -42.19
CA SER A 517 -27.96 7.69 -43.43
C SER A 517 -27.17 6.39 -43.68
N ILE A 518 -27.57 5.76 -44.77
CA ILE A 518 -26.93 4.58 -45.38
C ILE A 518 -25.70 5.09 -46.14
N LEU A 519 -24.52 4.56 -45.84
CA LEU A 519 -23.33 4.74 -46.69
C LEU A 519 -22.99 3.42 -47.40
N PRO A 520 -22.54 3.47 -48.68
CA PRO A 520 -22.39 2.29 -49.53
C PRO A 520 -21.06 1.56 -49.28
N ILE A 521 -21.15 0.24 -49.49
CA ILE A 521 -20.05 -0.73 -49.52
C ILE A 521 -19.19 -0.51 -50.77
N ILE A 522 -17.88 -0.39 -50.65
CA ILE A 522 -16.92 -0.48 -51.76
C ILE A 522 -16.03 -1.71 -51.54
N PRO A 523 -15.82 -2.58 -52.55
CA PRO A 523 -15.14 -3.85 -52.38
C PRO A 523 -13.61 -3.76 -52.49
N ASN A 524 -12.95 -4.71 -51.79
CA ASN A 524 -11.52 -5.02 -51.87
C ASN A 524 -11.01 -5.21 -53.30
N ARG A 525 -9.83 -4.67 -53.57
CA ARG A 525 -8.90 -5.21 -54.59
C ARG A 525 -7.53 -5.44 -53.95
N ALA A 526 -7.08 -6.67 -54.16
CA ALA A 526 -5.77 -7.19 -53.80
C ALA A 526 -4.71 -6.80 -54.85
N ALA A 527 -3.45 -7.00 -54.43
CA ALA A 527 -2.23 -7.24 -55.22
C ALA A 527 -1.38 -6.01 -55.63
N ALA A 528 -0.25 -5.86 -55.07
CA ALA A 528 1.10 -6.26 -55.50
C ALA A 528 2.09 -5.87 -54.42
#